data_32adb397a4f5297d1310169ac47728fd
#
_entry.id   32adb397a4f5297d1310169ac47728fd
#
_cell.length_a   1.000
_cell.length_b   1.000
_cell.length_c   1.000
_cell.angle_alpha   90.00
_cell.angle_beta   90.00
_cell.angle_gamma   90.00
#
_symmetry.space_group_name_H-M   'P 1'
#
loop_
_entity.id
_entity.type
_entity.pdbx_description
1 polymer ?
#
loop_
_entity_poly.entity_id
_entity_poly.type
_entity_poly.pdbx_seq_one_letter_code
_entity_poly.pdbx_strand_id
1 'polypeptide(L)'
;RDVLGSRGLGDVYKRQAQNYLWITCGFIVFSFVNQIFTGILTAAGHSKSTFIATTTGLVLNLILDPVLIFVFNLRVIGAALATILAQIIVTLVFLYNAKNLDLFRNIRILSKPKLNHISEILKIGFPSSVQSMLFTCISMYIARLISSFGAISVAVQKVGSQIESISWMAADGFSASINAVSYTHLTLPTT
;
A
#
# COMPACT_ATOMS: atom_id res chain seq x y z
N ARG A 1 9.18 -3.96 -42.50
CA ARG A 1 9.38 -5.29 -41.90
C ARG A 1 9.28 -5.30 -40.37
N ASP A 2 9.35 -4.14 -39.69
CA ASP A 2 9.42 -4.05 -38.23
C ASP A 2 8.06 -3.84 -37.51
N VAL A 3 6.98 -3.62 -38.25
CA VAL A 3 5.65 -3.33 -37.68
C VAL A 3 4.97 -4.59 -37.09
N LEU A 4 5.28 -5.76 -37.59
CA LEU A 4 4.74 -7.04 -37.09
C LEU A 4 5.45 -7.49 -35.80
N GLY A 5 6.74 -7.23 -35.67
CA GLY A 5 7.50 -7.53 -34.44
C GLY A 5 7.11 -6.64 -33.26
N SER A 6 6.85 -5.35 -33.50
CA SER A 6 6.44 -4.42 -32.45
C SER A 6 5.02 -4.68 -31.91
N ARG A 7 4.08 -5.16 -32.76
CA ARG A 7 2.75 -5.57 -32.32
C ARG A 7 2.76 -6.84 -31.47
N GLY A 8 3.58 -7.84 -31.84
CA GLY A 8 3.73 -9.08 -31.07
C GLY A 8 4.35 -8.85 -29.69
N LEU A 9 5.37 -8.00 -29.60
CA LEU A 9 5.98 -7.58 -28.32
C LEU A 9 4.96 -6.84 -27.43
N GLY A 10 4.18 -5.93 -28.00
CA GLY A 10 3.13 -5.22 -27.28
C GLY A 10 2.07 -6.15 -26.66
N ASP A 11 1.69 -7.20 -27.35
CA ASP A 11 0.70 -8.16 -26.86
C ASP A 11 1.26 -9.07 -25.76
N VAL A 12 2.54 -9.42 -25.81
CA VAL A 12 3.22 -10.17 -24.74
C VAL A 12 3.28 -9.31 -23.46
N TYR A 13 3.66 -8.05 -23.56
CA TYR A 13 3.68 -7.14 -22.40
C TYR A 13 2.29 -6.88 -21.82
N LYS A 14 1.27 -6.75 -22.67
CA LYS A 14 -0.12 -6.63 -22.22
C LYS A 14 -0.58 -7.85 -21.43
N ARG A 15 -0.31 -9.05 -21.90
CA ARG A 15 -0.65 -10.30 -21.19
C ARG A 15 0.10 -10.41 -19.86
N GLN A 16 1.37 -10.03 -19.81
CA GLN A 16 2.14 -10.01 -18.56
C GLN A 16 1.55 -9.01 -17.58
N ALA A 17 1.20 -7.81 -18.02
CA ALA A 17 0.55 -6.80 -17.18
C ALA A 17 -0.83 -7.26 -16.70
N GLN A 18 -1.62 -7.90 -17.55
CA GLN A 18 -2.91 -8.46 -17.16
C GLN A 18 -2.77 -9.55 -16.10
N ASN A 19 -1.88 -10.50 -16.30
CA ASN A 19 -1.63 -11.56 -15.31
C ASN A 19 -1.18 -10.99 -13.96
N TYR A 20 -0.29 -10.00 -13.98
CA TYR A 20 0.13 -9.29 -12.76
C TYR A 20 -1.06 -8.64 -12.06
N LEU A 21 -1.89 -7.91 -12.80
CA LEU A 21 -3.09 -7.26 -12.26
C LEU A 21 -4.10 -8.25 -11.70
N TRP A 22 -4.39 -9.35 -12.41
CA TRP A 22 -5.31 -10.38 -11.93
C TRP A 22 -4.85 -10.98 -10.59
N ILE A 23 -3.57 -11.29 -10.49
CA ILE A 23 -2.99 -11.87 -9.29
C ILE A 23 -3.03 -10.83 -8.15
N THR A 24 -2.57 -9.60 -8.41
CA THR A 24 -2.51 -8.55 -7.39
C THR A 24 -3.89 -8.10 -6.92
N CYS A 25 -4.85 -7.94 -7.85
CA CYS A 25 -6.23 -7.60 -7.52
C CYS A 25 -6.96 -8.72 -6.78
N GLY A 26 -6.69 -9.99 -7.12
CA GLY A 26 -7.29 -11.14 -6.44
C GLY A 26 -6.94 -11.21 -4.95
N PHE A 27 -5.75 -10.74 -4.58
CA PHE A 27 -5.25 -10.76 -3.21
C PHE A 27 -5.23 -9.37 -2.53
N ILE A 28 -5.87 -8.35 -3.13
CA ILE A 28 -5.92 -6.99 -2.60
C ILE A 28 -6.51 -6.91 -1.18
N VAL A 29 -7.30 -7.90 -0.80
CA VAL A 29 -7.89 -8.02 0.55
C VAL A 29 -6.82 -8.00 1.63
N PHE A 30 -5.66 -8.65 1.43
CA PHE A 30 -4.56 -8.63 2.40
C PHE A 30 -3.99 -7.21 2.59
N SER A 31 -3.89 -6.43 1.52
CA SER A 31 -3.46 -5.03 1.60
C SER A 31 -4.45 -4.18 2.42
N PHE A 32 -5.75 -4.36 2.22
CA PHE A 32 -6.76 -3.67 3.03
C PHE A 32 -6.71 -4.08 4.50
N VAL A 33 -6.57 -5.36 4.78
CA VAL A 33 -6.44 -5.86 6.15
C VAL A 33 -5.20 -5.29 6.82
N ASN A 34 -4.06 -5.26 6.14
CA ASN A 34 -2.83 -4.69 6.65
C ASN A 34 -2.97 -3.18 6.94
N GLN A 35 -3.66 -2.42 6.07
CA GLN A 35 -3.94 -1.00 6.30
C GLN A 35 -4.83 -0.78 7.53
N ILE A 36 -5.85 -1.61 7.73
CA ILE A 36 -6.71 -1.55 8.91
C ILE A 36 -5.90 -1.80 10.18
N PHE A 37 -5.06 -2.85 10.21
CA PHE A 37 -4.20 -3.14 11.36
C PHE A 37 -3.18 -2.03 11.62
N THR A 38 -2.59 -1.48 10.57
CA THR A 38 -1.68 -0.32 10.68
C THR A 38 -2.39 0.85 11.35
N GLY A 39 -3.60 1.18 10.91
CA GLY A 39 -4.39 2.26 11.50
C GLY A 39 -4.74 2.00 12.97
N ILE A 40 -5.23 0.81 13.30
CA ILE A 40 -5.63 0.43 14.67
C ILE A 40 -4.43 0.45 15.62
N LEU A 41 -3.32 -0.19 15.26
CA LEU A 41 -2.14 -0.27 16.10
C LEU A 41 -1.47 1.10 16.29
N THR A 42 -1.44 1.92 15.25
CA THR A 42 -0.90 3.28 15.35
C THR A 42 -1.78 4.16 16.22
N ALA A 43 -3.10 4.09 16.07
CA ALA A 43 -4.05 4.82 16.92
C ALA A 43 -4.01 4.36 18.39
N ALA A 44 -3.73 3.07 18.62
CA ALA A 44 -3.55 2.51 19.97
C ALA A 44 -2.16 2.84 20.60
N GLY A 45 -1.31 3.61 19.92
CA GLY A 45 0.03 3.97 20.41
C GLY A 45 1.09 2.88 20.22
N HIS A 46 0.76 1.77 19.53
CA HIS A 46 1.67 0.65 19.28
C HIS A 46 2.43 0.78 17.95
N SER A 47 2.91 1.99 17.62
CA SER A 47 3.64 2.30 16.38
C SER A 47 4.87 1.41 16.16
N LYS A 48 5.53 0.95 17.24
CA LYS A 48 6.66 0.02 17.16
C LYS A 48 6.26 -1.32 16.55
N SER A 49 5.10 -1.86 16.93
CA SER A 49 4.57 -3.12 16.35
C SER A 49 4.24 -2.96 14.88
N THR A 50 3.66 -1.82 14.50
CA THR A 50 3.39 -1.48 13.10
C THR A 50 4.68 -1.39 12.29
N PHE A 51 5.70 -0.71 12.84
CA PHE A 51 7.01 -0.58 12.19
C PHE A 51 7.67 -1.94 11.96
N ILE A 52 7.68 -2.81 12.95
CA ILE A 52 8.25 -4.17 12.83
C ILE A 52 7.52 -4.97 11.75
N ALA A 53 6.19 -4.95 11.74
CA ALA A 53 5.39 -5.70 10.76
C ALA A 53 5.63 -5.21 9.33
N THR A 54 5.59 -3.90 9.09
CA THR A 54 5.80 -3.31 7.77
C THR A 54 7.24 -3.48 7.28
N THR A 55 8.23 -3.33 8.17
CA THR A 55 9.64 -3.57 7.83
C THR A 55 9.88 -5.04 7.49
N THR A 56 9.28 -5.98 8.22
CA THR A 56 9.35 -7.41 7.90
C THR A 56 8.82 -7.67 6.49
N GLY A 57 7.68 -7.07 6.13
CA GLY A 57 7.12 -7.19 4.79
C GLY A 57 8.04 -6.63 3.69
N LEU A 58 8.64 -5.48 3.95
CA LEU A 58 9.58 -4.85 3.01
C LEU A 58 10.82 -5.72 2.79
N VAL A 59 11.44 -6.21 3.87
CA VAL A 59 12.62 -7.07 3.78
C VAL A 59 12.30 -8.39 3.07
N LEU A 60 11.16 -9.00 3.38
CA LEU A 60 10.71 -10.22 2.71
C LEU A 60 10.47 -9.99 1.22
N ASN A 61 9.81 -8.90 0.84
CA ASN A 61 9.61 -8.56 -0.56
C ASN A 61 10.93 -8.37 -1.29
N LEU A 62 11.89 -7.62 -0.68
CA LEU A 62 13.22 -7.39 -1.22
C LEU A 62 14.01 -8.69 -1.48
N ILE A 63 13.81 -9.72 -0.65
CA ILE A 63 14.46 -11.03 -0.80
C ILE A 63 13.68 -11.91 -1.78
N LEU A 64 12.35 -11.94 -1.67
CA LEU A 64 11.51 -12.82 -2.50
C LEU A 64 11.46 -12.38 -3.96
N ASP A 65 11.51 -11.08 -4.25
CA ASP A 65 11.50 -10.57 -5.61
C ASP A 65 12.62 -11.18 -6.47
N PRO A 66 13.92 -11.04 -6.13
CA PRO A 66 14.97 -11.62 -6.93
C PRO A 66 14.92 -13.15 -6.96
N VAL A 67 14.53 -13.80 -5.87
CA VAL A 67 14.44 -15.26 -5.83
C VAL A 67 13.36 -15.77 -6.79
N LEU A 68 12.14 -15.21 -6.74
CA LEU A 68 11.05 -15.67 -7.59
C LEU A 68 11.22 -15.24 -9.06
N ILE A 69 11.81 -14.08 -9.30
CA ILE A 69 12.04 -13.58 -10.66
C ILE A 69 13.16 -14.34 -11.36
N PHE A 70 14.32 -14.47 -10.70
CA PHE A 70 15.54 -14.99 -11.33
C PHE A 70 15.78 -16.47 -11.07
N VAL A 71 15.62 -16.96 -9.82
CA VAL A 71 15.91 -18.36 -9.49
C VAL A 71 14.80 -19.27 -10.01
N PHE A 72 13.53 -18.89 -9.79
CA PHE A 72 12.37 -19.65 -10.30
C PHE A 72 11.96 -19.26 -11.72
N ASN A 73 12.60 -18.29 -12.34
CA ASN A 73 12.30 -17.81 -13.70
C ASN A 73 10.82 -17.40 -13.93
N LEU A 74 10.10 -17.02 -12.88
CA LEU A 74 8.69 -16.65 -12.96
C LEU A 74 8.46 -15.23 -13.51
N ARG A 75 9.53 -14.47 -13.75
CA ARG A 75 9.49 -13.11 -14.32
C ARG A 75 8.45 -12.22 -13.59
N VAL A 76 7.50 -11.66 -14.36
CA VAL A 76 6.46 -10.73 -13.84
C VAL A 76 5.51 -11.41 -12.86
N ILE A 77 5.20 -12.68 -13.05
CA ILE A 77 4.37 -13.47 -12.12
C ILE A 77 5.12 -13.65 -10.78
N GLY A 78 6.44 -13.84 -10.83
CA GLY A 78 7.28 -13.93 -9.64
C GLY A 78 7.20 -12.68 -8.76
N ALA A 79 7.27 -11.49 -9.35
CA ALA A 79 7.10 -10.23 -8.63
C ALA A 79 5.71 -10.10 -7.97
N ALA A 80 4.65 -10.49 -8.69
CA ALA A 80 3.30 -10.50 -8.13
C ALA A 80 3.18 -11.45 -6.92
N LEU A 81 3.72 -12.67 -7.04
CA LEU A 81 3.70 -13.66 -5.97
C LEU A 81 4.54 -13.22 -4.76
N ALA A 82 5.72 -12.63 -4.98
CA ALA A 82 6.55 -12.09 -3.90
C ALA A 82 5.79 -11.04 -3.09
N THR A 83 5.14 -10.10 -3.76
CA THR A 83 4.32 -9.08 -3.13
C THR A 83 3.19 -9.69 -2.30
N ILE A 84 2.47 -10.68 -2.84
CA ILE A 84 1.37 -11.34 -2.13
C ILE A 84 1.87 -12.12 -0.91
N LEU A 85 2.94 -12.89 -1.06
CA LEU A 85 3.53 -13.64 0.05
C LEU A 85 3.99 -12.70 1.17
N ALA A 86 4.65 -11.59 0.82
CA ALA A 86 5.03 -10.56 1.78
C ALA A 86 3.80 -9.99 2.50
N GLN A 87 2.72 -9.67 1.78
CA GLN A 87 1.47 -9.14 2.36
C GLN A 87 0.81 -10.15 3.31
N ILE A 88 0.78 -11.43 2.96
CA ILE A 88 0.25 -12.51 3.82
C ILE A 88 1.07 -12.59 5.11
N ILE A 89 2.40 -12.58 5.01
CA ILE A 89 3.27 -12.66 6.18
C ILE A 89 3.10 -11.43 7.08
N VAL A 90 2.99 -10.23 6.50
CA VAL A 90 2.67 -9.00 7.25
C VAL A 90 1.35 -9.15 8.00
N THR A 91 0.31 -9.69 7.35
CA THR A 91 -0.98 -9.95 7.99
C THR A 91 -0.82 -10.90 9.18
N LEU A 92 -0.05 -11.97 9.04
CA LEU A 92 0.21 -12.92 10.13
C LEU A 92 0.97 -12.27 11.29
N VAL A 93 1.96 -11.42 11.00
CA VAL A 93 2.69 -10.66 12.02
C VAL A 93 1.77 -9.68 12.74
N PHE A 94 0.87 -9.01 12.02
CA PHE A 94 -0.13 -8.14 12.64
C PHE A 94 -1.09 -8.92 13.54
N LEU A 95 -1.59 -10.06 13.09
CA LEU A 95 -2.47 -10.92 13.89
C LEU A 95 -1.77 -11.41 15.16
N TYR A 96 -0.51 -11.81 15.06
CA TYR A 96 0.29 -12.22 16.20
C TYR A 96 0.48 -11.09 17.22
N ASN A 97 0.85 -9.90 16.74
CA ASN A 97 1.02 -8.72 17.60
C ASN A 97 -0.31 -8.29 18.24
N ALA A 98 -1.39 -8.30 17.49
CA ALA A 98 -2.71 -7.93 17.99
C ALA A 98 -3.23 -8.93 19.05
N LYS A 99 -2.90 -10.21 18.91
CA LYS A 99 -3.19 -11.24 19.93
C LYS A 99 -2.40 -10.99 21.22
N ASN A 100 -1.11 -10.71 21.11
CA ASN A 100 -0.24 -10.47 22.27
C ASN A 100 -0.59 -9.18 23.03
N LEU A 101 -1.18 -8.21 22.36
CA LEU A 101 -1.62 -6.95 22.94
C LEU A 101 -3.05 -7.01 23.51
N ASP A 102 -3.66 -8.21 23.59
CA ASP A 102 -5.04 -8.43 24.04
C ASP A 102 -6.10 -7.55 23.33
N LEU A 103 -5.73 -6.98 22.16
CA LEU A 103 -6.62 -6.09 21.40
C LEU A 103 -7.94 -6.79 21.01
N PHE A 104 -7.89 -8.10 20.80
CA PHE A 104 -9.07 -8.90 20.45
C PHE A 104 -9.91 -9.33 21.65
N ARG A 105 -9.40 -9.23 22.89
CA ARG A 105 -10.07 -9.74 24.09
C ARG A 105 -11.40 -9.04 24.37
N ASN A 106 -11.50 -7.77 24.00
CA ASN A 106 -12.71 -6.97 24.19
C ASN A 106 -13.49 -6.69 22.90
N ILE A 107 -12.99 -7.12 21.73
CA ILE A 107 -13.66 -6.89 20.46
C ILE A 107 -14.66 -8.01 20.21
N ARG A 108 -15.94 -7.73 20.34
CA ARG A 108 -17.02 -8.60 19.85
C ARG A 108 -17.11 -8.45 18.33
N ILE A 109 -16.40 -9.30 17.60
CA ILE A 109 -16.34 -9.29 16.12
C ILE A 109 -17.74 -9.43 15.48
N LEU A 110 -18.69 -10.03 16.21
CA LEU A 110 -20.08 -10.20 15.77
C LEU A 110 -21.06 -9.17 16.37
N SER A 111 -20.59 -8.08 16.94
CA SER A 111 -21.50 -7.03 17.37
C SER A 111 -22.07 -6.29 16.15
N LYS A 112 -23.40 -6.09 16.14
CA LYS A 112 -24.04 -5.30 15.07
C LYS A 112 -23.44 -3.89 15.06
N PRO A 113 -22.92 -3.42 13.91
CA PRO A 113 -22.34 -2.08 13.84
C PRO A 113 -23.42 -1.03 14.15
N LYS A 114 -23.11 -0.10 15.03
CA LYS A 114 -24.01 1.03 15.31
C LYS A 114 -23.93 2.00 14.12
N LEU A 115 -25.08 2.31 13.53
CA LEU A 115 -25.16 3.22 12.37
C LEU A 115 -24.50 4.58 12.61
N ASN A 116 -24.52 5.07 13.85
CA ASN A 116 -23.85 6.33 14.21
C ASN A 116 -22.34 6.28 13.99
N HIS A 117 -21.68 5.18 14.35
CA HIS A 117 -20.22 5.03 14.13
C HIS A 117 -19.87 4.90 12.65
N ILE A 118 -20.72 4.23 11.86
CA ILE A 118 -20.55 4.16 10.41
C ILE A 118 -20.65 5.56 9.80
N SER A 119 -21.64 6.36 10.23
CA SER A 119 -21.83 7.74 9.77
C SER A 119 -20.62 8.62 10.10
N GLU A 120 -20.06 8.51 11.30
CA GLU A 120 -18.84 9.25 11.69
C GLU A 120 -17.64 8.86 10.84
N ILE A 121 -17.41 7.56 10.63
CA ILE A 121 -16.32 7.07 9.79
C ILE A 121 -16.47 7.56 8.34
N LEU A 122 -17.69 7.48 7.78
CA LEU A 122 -17.97 7.95 6.43
C LEU A 122 -17.79 9.46 6.30
N LYS A 123 -18.23 10.23 7.30
CA LYS A 123 -18.09 11.70 7.29
C LYS A 123 -16.63 12.16 7.22
N ILE A 124 -15.72 11.43 7.86
CA ILE A 124 -14.28 11.72 7.85
C ILE A 124 -13.60 11.08 6.63
N GLY A 125 -13.94 9.84 6.32
CA GLY A 125 -13.30 9.07 5.25
C GLY A 125 -13.71 9.49 3.85
N PHE A 126 -14.96 9.91 3.65
CA PHE A 126 -15.47 10.28 2.33
C PHE A 126 -14.72 11.46 1.68
N PRO A 127 -14.51 12.61 2.37
CA PRO A 127 -13.76 13.72 1.79
C PRO A 127 -12.32 13.32 1.44
N SER A 128 -11.65 12.57 2.31
CA SER A 128 -10.29 12.08 2.09
C SER A 128 -10.22 11.12 0.89
N SER A 129 -11.21 10.24 0.76
CA SER A 129 -11.29 9.31 -0.38
C SER A 129 -11.52 10.05 -1.70
N VAL A 130 -12.40 11.05 -1.72
CA VAL A 130 -12.65 11.89 -2.90
C VAL A 130 -11.40 12.66 -3.29
N GLN A 131 -10.69 13.25 -2.34
CA GLN A 131 -9.42 13.93 -2.58
C GLN A 131 -8.38 12.99 -3.22
N SER A 132 -8.20 11.79 -2.67
CA SER A 132 -7.28 10.78 -3.20
C SER A 132 -7.67 10.31 -4.60
N MET A 133 -8.97 10.14 -4.85
CA MET A 133 -9.50 9.77 -6.16
C MET A 133 -9.24 10.86 -7.20
N LEU A 134 -9.50 12.12 -6.87
CA LEU A 134 -9.23 13.26 -7.76
C LEU A 134 -7.75 13.36 -8.08
N PHE A 135 -6.88 13.25 -7.06
CA PHE A 135 -5.43 13.26 -7.26
C PHE A 135 -4.99 12.14 -8.22
N THR A 136 -5.51 10.93 -8.01
CA THR A 136 -5.20 9.77 -8.88
C THR A 136 -5.68 10.01 -10.32
N CYS A 137 -6.89 10.51 -10.52
CA CYS A 137 -7.42 10.82 -11.85
C CYS A 137 -6.57 11.87 -12.58
N ILE A 138 -6.19 12.94 -11.88
CA ILE A 138 -5.32 13.99 -12.45
C ILE A 138 -3.95 13.41 -12.81
N SER A 139 -3.36 12.60 -11.92
CA SER A 139 -2.06 11.95 -12.16
C SER A 139 -2.12 11.01 -13.38
N MET A 140 -3.20 10.25 -13.54
CA MET A 140 -3.40 9.39 -14.71
C MET A 140 -3.54 10.22 -16.01
N TYR A 141 -4.25 11.34 -15.96
CA TYR A 141 -4.39 12.24 -17.10
C TYR A 141 -3.05 12.84 -17.52
N ILE A 142 -2.28 13.34 -16.54
CA ILE A 142 -0.92 13.85 -16.76
C ILE A 142 0.00 12.76 -17.35
N ALA A 143 -0.03 11.55 -16.80
CA ALA A 143 0.76 10.43 -17.29
C ALA A 143 0.41 10.09 -18.76
N ARG A 144 -0.88 10.19 -19.13
CA ARG A 144 -1.32 10.00 -20.52
C ARG A 144 -0.78 11.10 -21.43
N LEU A 145 -0.83 12.36 -20.99
CA LEU A 145 -0.26 13.48 -21.76
C LEU A 145 1.24 13.29 -21.98
N ILE A 146 1.99 12.93 -20.94
CA ILE A 146 3.44 12.73 -21.03
C ILE A 146 3.77 11.55 -21.95
N SER A 147 2.94 10.48 -21.95
CA SER A 147 3.13 9.34 -22.83
C SER A 147 3.00 9.70 -24.32
N SER A 148 2.27 10.77 -24.65
CA SER A 148 2.16 11.25 -26.05
C SER A 148 3.45 11.87 -26.58
N PHE A 149 4.38 12.30 -25.70
CA PHE A 149 5.69 12.83 -26.06
C PHE A 149 6.77 11.75 -26.24
N GLY A 150 6.40 10.48 -26.05
CA GLY A 150 7.28 9.33 -26.28
C GLY A 150 7.88 8.71 -25.02
N ALA A 151 8.57 7.60 -25.22
CA ALA A 151 9.07 6.76 -24.12
C ALA A 151 10.13 7.46 -23.24
N ILE A 152 10.94 8.34 -23.84
CA ILE A 152 11.98 9.09 -23.10
C ILE A 152 11.32 10.02 -22.07
N SER A 153 10.27 10.73 -22.47
CA SER A 153 9.55 11.66 -21.57
C SER A 153 8.92 10.92 -20.38
N VAL A 154 8.39 9.73 -20.62
CA VAL A 154 7.87 8.86 -19.54
C VAL A 154 8.98 8.40 -18.59
N ALA A 155 10.16 8.06 -19.13
CA ALA A 155 11.31 7.67 -18.31
C ALA A 155 11.79 8.82 -17.42
N VAL A 156 11.94 10.02 -17.99
CA VAL A 156 12.32 11.23 -17.24
C VAL A 156 11.30 11.55 -16.14
N GLN A 157 10.02 11.50 -16.45
CA GLN A 157 8.94 11.66 -15.45
C GLN A 157 9.06 10.66 -14.30
N LYS A 158 9.32 9.39 -14.61
CA LYS A 158 9.45 8.35 -13.60
C LYS A 158 10.65 8.58 -12.69
N VAL A 159 11.79 8.96 -13.23
CA VAL A 159 12.98 9.28 -12.44
C VAL A 159 12.71 10.53 -11.58
N GLY A 160 12.12 11.58 -12.16
CA GLY A 160 11.74 12.79 -11.42
C GLY A 160 10.81 12.51 -10.25
N SER A 161 9.75 11.72 -10.47
CA SER A 161 8.81 11.35 -9.41
C SER A 161 9.42 10.46 -8.32
N GLN A 162 10.44 9.66 -8.63
CA GLN A 162 11.22 8.89 -7.65
C GLN A 162 12.02 9.82 -6.72
N ILE A 163 12.66 10.84 -7.27
CA ILE A 163 13.41 11.83 -6.48
C ILE A 163 12.46 12.65 -5.60
N GLU A 164 11.33 13.08 -6.16
CA GLU A 164 10.29 13.80 -5.42
C GLU A 164 9.70 12.97 -4.28
N SER A 165 9.50 11.67 -4.49
CA SER A 165 8.94 10.77 -3.47
C SER A 165 9.79 10.68 -2.21
N ILE A 166 11.10 10.87 -2.28
CA ILE A 166 11.99 10.90 -1.12
C ILE A 166 11.62 12.06 -0.19
N SER A 167 11.34 13.24 -0.75
CA SER A 167 10.92 14.43 0.02
C SER A 167 9.55 14.23 0.65
N TRP A 168 8.61 13.63 -0.09
CA TRP A 168 7.28 13.30 0.42
C TRP A 168 7.33 12.29 1.56
N MET A 169 8.13 11.24 1.44
CA MET A 169 8.29 10.22 2.49
C MET A 169 8.89 10.83 3.77
N ALA A 170 9.84 11.75 3.65
CA ALA A 170 10.39 12.46 4.81
C ALA A 170 9.33 13.34 5.47
N ALA A 171 8.55 14.09 4.70
CA ALA A 171 7.46 14.93 5.20
C ALA A 171 6.37 14.10 5.90
N ASP A 172 5.98 12.97 5.33
CA ASP A 172 5.00 12.04 5.93
C ASP A 172 5.51 11.46 7.25
N GLY A 173 6.81 11.12 7.34
CA GLY A 173 7.43 10.67 8.57
C GLY A 173 7.39 11.73 9.68
N PHE A 174 7.68 12.98 9.38
CA PHE A 174 7.54 14.09 10.32
C PHE A 174 6.09 14.33 10.73
N SER A 175 5.16 14.32 9.77
CA SER A 175 3.73 14.47 10.04
C SER A 175 3.21 13.39 10.98
N ALA A 176 3.57 12.13 10.73
CA ALA A 176 3.19 11.01 11.59
C ALA A 176 3.75 11.16 13.02
N SER A 177 5.00 11.62 13.13
CA SER A 177 5.64 11.85 14.44
C SER A 177 4.97 12.98 15.21
N ILE A 178 4.67 14.10 14.56
CA ILE A 178 3.98 15.24 15.17
C ILE A 178 2.58 14.83 15.63
N ASN A 179 1.84 14.08 14.81
CA ASN A 179 0.53 13.57 15.19
C ASN A 179 0.59 12.66 16.41
N ALA A 180 1.55 11.74 16.47
CA ALA A 180 1.72 10.85 17.61
C ALA A 180 2.04 11.61 18.90
N VAL A 181 2.96 12.58 18.85
CA VAL A 181 3.35 13.40 20.01
C VAL A 181 2.20 14.32 20.44
N SER A 182 1.53 14.97 19.50
CA SER A 182 0.39 15.85 19.78
C SER A 182 -0.74 15.09 20.48
N TYR A 183 -1.03 13.87 20.04
CA TYR A 183 -2.05 13.03 20.67
C TYR A 183 -1.70 12.66 22.11
N THR A 184 -0.44 12.33 22.39
CA THR A 184 0.00 11.92 23.73
C THR A 184 0.08 13.11 24.71
N HIS A 185 0.41 14.31 24.24
CA HIS A 185 0.58 15.47 25.11
C HIS A 185 -0.66 16.35 25.25
N LEU A 186 -1.55 16.40 24.23
CA LEU A 186 -2.78 17.20 24.28
C LEU A 186 -3.98 16.46 24.86
N THR A 187 -3.94 15.13 24.93
CA THR A 187 -5.04 14.31 25.50
C THR A 187 -4.76 13.84 26.92
N LEU A 188 -3.72 14.37 27.59
CA LEU A 188 -3.59 14.17 29.04
C LEU A 188 -4.79 14.84 29.72
N PRO A 189 -5.61 14.09 30.48
CA PRO A 189 -6.73 14.66 31.17
C PRO A 189 -6.21 15.71 32.15
N THR A 190 -6.68 16.92 32.04
CA THR A 190 -6.67 17.86 33.13
C THR A 190 -7.53 17.27 34.25
N THR A 191 -6.92 16.52 35.15
CA THR A 191 -7.51 16.16 36.43
C THR A 191 -7.55 17.36 37.32
#